data_3ee307ef1807e5c8629a9b40797636aa
#
_entry.id   3ee307ef1807e5c8629a9b40797636aa
#
_cell.length_a   1.000
_cell.length_b   1.000
_cell.length_c   1.000
_cell.angle_alpha   90.00
_cell.angle_beta   90.00
_cell.angle_gamma   90.00
#
_symmetry.space_group_name_H-M   'P 1'
#
loop_
_entity.id
_entity.type
_entity.pdbx_description
1 polymer ?
#
loop_
_entity_poly.entity_id
_entity_poly.type
_entity_poly.pdbx_seq_one_letter_code
_entity_poly.pdbx_strand_id
1 'polypeptide(L)'
;FADATYHLIGHSAGGQLIGLMPNYQAIASVFNVACSSGRIKNMDMPYKLKAMGFMDAFIPLTNLTFGYTPADKIGMGEPLPRGVARQWREWCNGAGYIKTAFGKSIHTHFYDELDMPALWLGFSDDEIANSKNMDDMIRVFSKMPVEKRFFEPKEFGLNSIGHMRYFSSRTNAKAPQLWQMAVDWLAKQP
;
A
#
# COMPACT_ATOMS: atom_id res chain seq x y z
N PHE A 1 -22.74 -10.28 14.29
CA PHE A 1 -23.13 -8.96 13.75
C PHE A 1 -23.75 -9.15 12.36
N ALA A 2 -24.94 -9.81 12.30
CA ALA A 2 -25.57 -10.14 11.00
C ALA A 2 -26.01 -8.90 10.20
N ASP A 3 -26.22 -7.75 10.85
CA ASP A 3 -26.72 -6.52 10.25
C ASP A 3 -25.65 -5.40 10.22
N ALA A 4 -24.39 -5.73 10.38
CA ALA A 4 -23.31 -4.73 10.37
C ALA A 4 -22.80 -4.47 8.96
N THR A 5 -22.65 -3.19 8.59
CA THR A 5 -21.90 -2.79 7.40
C THR A 5 -20.41 -2.76 7.70
N TYR A 6 -19.61 -3.40 6.87
CA TYR A 6 -18.17 -3.47 7.06
C TYR A 6 -17.46 -2.54 6.10
N HIS A 7 -16.60 -1.67 6.64
CA HIS A 7 -15.71 -0.83 5.88
C HIS A 7 -14.27 -1.26 6.14
N LEU A 8 -13.40 -1.15 5.14
CA LEU A 8 -12.00 -1.51 5.26
C LEU A 8 -11.13 -0.27 5.25
N ILE A 9 -10.24 -0.15 6.24
CA ILE A 9 -9.14 0.83 6.21
C ILE A 9 -7.86 0.06 5.94
N GLY A 10 -7.25 0.31 4.78
CA GLY A 10 -6.01 -0.32 4.36
C GLY A 10 -4.82 0.62 4.46
N HIS A 11 -3.68 0.11 4.92
CA HIS A 11 -2.41 0.82 4.88
C HIS A 11 -1.39 0.01 4.08
N SER A 12 -0.76 0.63 3.08
CA SER A 12 0.30 0.01 2.29
C SER A 12 -0.12 -1.38 1.78
N ALA A 13 0.59 -2.44 2.13
CA ALA A 13 0.27 -3.82 1.74
C ALA A 13 -1.15 -4.26 2.16
N GLY A 14 -1.67 -3.77 3.28
CA GLY A 14 -3.03 -4.09 3.73
C GLY A 14 -4.11 -3.69 2.74
N GLY A 15 -3.94 -2.56 2.04
CA GLY A 15 -4.86 -2.15 0.98
C GLY A 15 -4.54 -2.74 -0.39
N GLN A 16 -3.26 -3.09 -0.63
CA GLN A 16 -2.85 -3.71 -1.90
C GLN A 16 -3.46 -5.11 -2.09
N LEU A 17 -3.65 -5.87 -1.00
CA LEU A 17 -4.00 -7.29 -1.03
C LEU A 17 -5.51 -7.57 -0.89
N ILE A 18 -6.36 -6.56 -0.88
CA ILE A 18 -7.82 -6.70 -0.78
C ILE A 18 -8.38 -7.63 -1.86
N GLY A 19 -7.86 -7.56 -3.08
CA GLY A 19 -8.30 -8.42 -4.17
C GLY A 19 -7.94 -9.91 -4.04
N LEU A 20 -7.30 -10.31 -2.94
CA LEU A 20 -7.10 -11.71 -2.57
C LEU A 20 -8.10 -12.20 -1.51
N MET A 21 -8.96 -11.33 -1.00
CA MET A 21 -9.95 -11.69 0.02
C MET A 21 -11.15 -12.40 -0.61
N PRO A 22 -11.44 -13.67 -0.28
CA PRO A 22 -12.54 -14.41 -0.88
C PRO A 22 -13.93 -13.91 -0.43
N ASN A 23 -13.99 -13.14 0.65
CA ASN A 23 -15.20 -12.54 1.22
C ASN A 23 -15.29 -11.03 0.99
N TYR A 24 -14.70 -10.53 -0.10
CA TYR A 24 -14.69 -9.10 -0.43
C TYR A 24 -16.10 -8.50 -0.55
N GLN A 25 -17.11 -9.29 -0.90
CA GLN A 25 -18.51 -8.86 -1.01
C GLN A 25 -19.09 -8.34 0.32
N ALA A 26 -18.48 -8.70 1.45
CA ALA A 26 -18.87 -8.17 2.76
C ALA A 26 -18.37 -6.73 2.98
N ILE A 27 -17.49 -6.20 2.13
CA ILE A 27 -16.89 -4.88 2.28
C ILE A 27 -17.70 -3.86 1.48
N ALA A 28 -18.31 -2.92 2.19
CA ALA A 28 -19.12 -1.86 1.59
C ALA A 28 -18.29 -0.70 1.02
N SER A 29 -17.13 -0.40 1.60
CA SER A 29 -16.21 0.62 1.08
C SER A 29 -14.78 0.44 1.59
N VAL A 30 -13.83 1.09 0.90
CA VAL A 30 -12.39 0.96 1.19
C VAL A 30 -11.75 2.34 1.34
N PHE A 31 -11.08 2.58 2.47
CA PHE A 31 -10.25 3.76 2.70
C PHE A 31 -8.78 3.34 2.75
N ASN A 32 -8.03 3.61 1.70
CA ASN A 32 -6.63 3.22 1.59
C ASN A 32 -5.67 4.38 1.83
N VAL A 33 -4.64 4.15 2.65
CA VAL A 33 -3.57 5.12 2.92
C VAL A 33 -2.24 4.54 2.48
N ALA A 34 -1.46 5.32 1.73
CA ALA A 34 -0.13 4.94 1.26
C ALA A 34 -0.08 3.59 0.51
N CYS A 35 -1.22 3.18 -0.09
CA CYS A 35 -1.30 1.97 -0.91
C CYS A 35 -0.80 2.26 -2.33
N SER A 36 0.19 1.51 -2.77
CA SER A 36 0.84 1.76 -4.05
C SER A 36 1.50 0.49 -4.60
N SER A 37 1.93 0.51 -5.85
CA SER A 37 2.69 -0.62 -6.41
C SER A 37 4.11 -0.74 -5.84
N GLY A 38 4.63 0.31 -5.19
CA GLY A 38 6.02 0.34 -4.76
C GLY A 38 7.02 0.08 -5.89
N ARG A 39 6.63 0.35 -7.14
CA ARG A 39 7.43 0.04 -8.32
C ARG A 39 8.70 0.87 -8.35
N ILE A 40 9.86 0.22 -8.30
CA ILE A 40 11.18 0.87 -8.23
C ILE A 40 11.40 1.82 -9.40
N LYS A 41 10.93 1.45 -10.60
CA LYS A 41 11.07 2.29 -11.80
C LYS A 41 10.44 3.68 -11.65
N ASN A 42 9.39 3.81 -10.86
CA ASN A 42 8.63 5.04 -10.63
C ASN A 42 9.14 5.87 -9.45
N MET A 43 10.13 5.38 -8.71
CA MET A 43 10.74 6.10 -7.59
C MET A 43 11.75 7.13 -8.10
N ASP A 44 11.93 8.21 -7.35
CA ASP A 44 12.88 9.26 -7.64
C ASP A 44 14.23 9.04 -6.92
N MET A 45 15.30 9.67 -7.43
CA MET A 45 16.61 9.62 -6.80
C MET A 45 16.66 10.56 -5.58
N PRO A 46 17.38 10.21 -4.51
CA PRO A 46 18.27 9.06 -4.34
C PRO A 46 17.58 7.81 -3.78
N TYR A 47 16.27 7.88 -3.43
CA TYR A 47 15.55 6.77 -2.82
C TYR A 47 15.51 5.52 -3.70
N LYS A 48 15.40 5.71 -5.00
CA LYS A 48 15.44 4.62 -6.00
C LYS A 48 16.68 3.74 -5.85
N LEU A 49 17.85 4.32 -5.63
CA LEU A 49 19.09 3.54 -5.41
C LEU A 49 19.02 2.71 -4.13
N LYS A 50 18.44 3.25 -3.05
CA LYS A 50 18.24 2.50 -1.81
C LYS A 50 17.28 1.33 -2.03
N ALA A 51 16.16 1.57 -2.75
CA ALA A 51 15.19 0.54 -3.07
C ALA A 51 15.80 -0.57 -3.95
N MET A 52 16.59 -0.22 -4.97
CA MET A 52 17.32 -1.17 -5.80
C MET A 52 18.32 -1.99 -4.97
N GLY A 53 19.11 -1.35 -4.12
CA GLY A 53 20.05 -2.03 -3.23
C GLY A 53 19.36 -3.02 -2.29
N PHE A 54 18.22 -2.62 -1.72
CA PHE A 54 17.42 -3.50 -0.86
C PHE A 54 16.82 -4.67 -1.66
N MET A 55 16.11 -4.38 -2.74
CA MET A 55 15.36 -5.38 -3.49
C MET A 55 16.28 -6.31 -4.29
N ASP A 56 17.31 -5.78 -4.97
CA ASP A 56 18.08 -6.54 -5.95
C ASP A 56 19.43 -7.05 -5.44
N ALA A 57 19.89 -6.57 -4.27
CA ALA A 57 21.10 -7.07 -3.62
C ALA A 57 20.82 -7.68 -2.25
N PHE A 58 20.24 -6.93 -1.31
CA PHE A 58 20.08 -7.38 0.06
C PHE A 58 19.14 -8.58 0.19
N ILE A 59 17.94 -8.53 -0.40
CA ILE A 59 16.98 -9.65 -0.36
C ILE A 59 17.58 -10.93 -0.96
N PRO A 60 18.13 -10.96 -2.19
CA PRO A 60 18.71 -12.17 -2.73
C PRO A 60 19.85 -12.74 -1.90
N LEU A 61 20.77 -11.87 -1.45
CA LEU A 61 21.92 -12.29 -0.68
C LEU A 61 21.52 -12.88 0.67
N THR A 62 20.65 -12.20 1.41
CA THR A 62 20.22 -12.66 2.74
C THR A 62 19.35 -13.91 2.66
N ASN A 63 18.50 -14.01 1.65
CA ASN A 63 17.72 -15.22 1.39
C ASN A 63 18.61 -16.43 1.06
N LEU A 64 19.75 -16.20 0.40
CA LEU A 64 20.72 -17.25 0.11
C LEU A 64 21.50 -17.67 1.36
N THR A 65 21.95 -16.69 2.16
CA THR A 65 22.84 -16.93 3.31
C THR A 65 22.09 -17.35 4.57
N PHE A 66 20.95 -16.72 4.87
CA PHE A 66 20.20 -16.94 6.11
C PHE A 66 18.89 -17.71 5.91
N GLY A 67 18.43 -17.88 4.68
CA GLY A 67 17.12 -18.50 4.39
C GLY A 67 15.92 -17.55 4.62
N TYR A 68 16.16 -16.30 5.00
CA TYR A 68 15.15 -15.25 5.21
C TYR A 68 15.80 -13.87 5.01
N THR A 69 15.00 -12.80 4.96
CA THR A 69 15.49 -11.43 4.88
C THR A 69 15.36 -10.74 6.24
N PRO A 70 16.47 -10.39 6.92
CA PRO A 70 16.47 -9.70 8.22
C PRO A 70 16.21 -8.19 8.04
N ALA A 71 14.98 -7.83 7.64
CA ALA A 71 14.58 -6.47 7.34
C ALA A 71 14.64 -5.55 8.57
N ASP A 72 14.48 -6.09 9.77
CA ASP A 72 14.64 -5.42 11.07
C ASP A 72 16.03 -4.81 11.25
N LYS A 73 17.09 -5.47 10.76
CA LYS A 73 18.47 -5.01 10.87
C LYS A 73 18.77 -3.72 10.10
N ILE A 74 17.91 -3.39 9.15
CA ILE A 74 18.04 -2.17 8.32
C ILE A 74 16.86 -1.22 8.49
N GLY A 75 16.02 -1.43 9.53
CA GLY A 75 14.89 -0.56 9.85
C GLY A 75 13.70 -0.67 8.88
N MET A 76 13.59 -1.78 8.15
CA MET A 76 12.52 -2.02 7.17
C MET A 76 11.38 -2.90 7.74
N GLY A 77 11.16 -2.85 9.04
CA GLY A 77 10.10 -3.61 9.72
C GLY A 77 10.59 -4.95 10.25
N GLU A 78 9.72 -5.95 10.25
CA GLU A 78 10.01 -7.29 10.77
C GLU A 78 10.79 -8.16 9.76
N PRO A 79 11.49 -9.20 10.22
CA PRO A 79 12.12 -10.16 9.32
C PRO A 79 11.12 -10.79 8.37
N LEU A 80 11.48 -10.90 7.09
CA LEU A 80 10.61 -11.45 6.07
C LEU A 80 10.96 -12.89 5.74
N PRO A 81 9.98 -13.81 5.75
CA PRO A 81 10.19 -15.16 5.20
C PRO A 81 10.69 -15.10 3.76
N ARG A 82 11.57 -16.03 3.39
CA ARG A 82 12.20 -16.08 2.06
C ARG A 82 11.22 -15.95 0.90
N GLY A 83 10.09 -16.65 0.98
CA GLY A 83 9.05 -16.62 -0.06
C GLY A 83 8.39 -15.27 -0.19
N VAL A 84 8.05 -14.64 0.94
CA VAL A 84 7.43 -13.30 1.00
C VAL A 84 8.37 -12.24 0.42
N ALA A 85 9.63 -12.23 0.86
CA ALA A 85 10.63 -11.28 0.37
C ALA A 85 10.86 -11.41 -1.15
N ARG A 86 10.92 -12.67 -1.67
CA ARG A 86 11.05 -12.93 -3.09
C ARG A 86 9.84 -12.42 -3.88
N GLN A 87 8.62 -12.73 -3.45
CA GLN A 87 7.40 -12.26 -4.11
C GLN A 87 7.33 -10.72 -4.11
N TRP A 88 7.60 -10.09 -2.98
CA TRP A 88 7.60 -8.64 -2.88
C TRP A 88 8.60 -7.99 -3.83
N ARG A 89 9.83 -8.53 -3.89
CA ARG A 89 10.84 -8.11 -4.86
C ARG A 89 10.35 -8.24 -6.31
N GLU A 90 9.78 -9.38 -6.67
CA GLU A 90 9.25 -9.64 -8.01
C GLU A 90 8.14 -8.62 -8.37
N TRP A 91 7.23 -8.36 -7.45
CA TRP A 91 6.12 -7.43 -7.67
C TRP A 91 6.58 -5.97 -7.78
N CYS A 92 7.50 -5.51 -6.94
CA CYS A 92 8.02 -4.14 -6.99
C CYS A 92 8.91 -3.87 -8.22
N ASN A 93 9.46 -4.91 -8.83
CA ASN A 93 10.19 -4.80 -10.10
C ASN A 93 9.27 -4.88 -11.33
N GLY A 94 8.04 -5.40 -11.17
CA GLY A 94 7.05 -5.54 -12.22
C GLY A 94 6.11 -4.36 -12.40
N ALA A 95 5.37 -4.32 -13.50
CA ALA A 95 4.30 -3.38 -13.72
C ALA A 95 2.99 -3.91 -13.12
N GLY A 96 2.27 -3.04 -12.37
CA GLY A 96 1.00 -3.42 -11.74
C GLY A 96 1.17 -4.33 -10.53
N TYR A 97 2.37 -4.31 -9.90
CA TYR A 97 2.63 -5.00 -8.63
C TYR A 97 2.19 -6.49 -8.67
N ILE A 98 1.22 -6.87 -7.85
CA ILE A 98 0.69 -8.24 -7.74
C ILE A 98 0.17 -8.80 -9.08
N LYS A 99 -0.25 -7.95 -10.03
CA LYS A 99 -0.71 -8.35 -11.36
C LYS A 99 0.35 -9.16 -12.12
N THR A 100 1.63 -8.94 -11.82
CA THR A 100 2.74 -9.71 -12.40
C THR A 100 2.72 -11.19 -12.04
N ALA A 101 2.00 -11.55 -10.96
CA ALA A 101 1.87 -12.90 -10.44
C ALA A 101 0.58 -13.62 -10.91
N PHE A 102 -0.35 -12.92 -11.58
CA PHE A 102 -1.60 -13.51 -12.05
C PHE A 102 -1.33 -14.61 -13.09
N GLY A 103 -2.02 -15.75 -12.92
CA GLY A 103 -1.81 -16.94 -13.74
C GLY A 103 -0.49 -17.69 -13.50
N LYS A 104 0.36 -17.24 -12.54
CA LYS A 104 1.63 -17.86 -12.17
C LYS A 104 1.57 -18.39 -10.73
N SER A 105 1.85 -17.54 -9.75
CA SER A 105 1.78 -17.88 -8.33
C SER A 105 0.46 -17.45 -7.68
N ILE A 106 -0.37 -16.67 -8.37
CA ILE A 106 -1.71 -16.26 -7.95
C ILE A 106 -2.68 -16.73 -9.03
N HIS A 107 -3.42 -17.80 -8.73
CA HIS A 107 -4.39 -18.40 -9.66
C HIS A 107 -5.81 -17.93 -9.41
N THR A 108 -6.12 -17.48 -8.18
CA THR A 108 -7.43 -16.96 -7.80
C THR A 108 -7.28 -15.56 -7.23
N HIS A 109 -8.01 -14.61 -7.76
CA HIS A 109 -8.08 -13.23 -7.29
C HIS A 109 -9.41 -12.59 -7.69
N PHE A 110 -9.70 -11.43 -7.11
CA PHE A 110 -10.97 -10.69 -7.30
C PHE A 110 -10.73 -9.21 -7.65
N TYR A 111 -9.51 -8.83 -8.09
CA TYR A 111 -9.16 -7.44 -8.39
C TYR A 111 -10.03 -6.79 -9.46
N ASP A 112 -10.56 -7.57 -10.40
CA ASP A 112 -11.46 -7.16 -11.48
C ASP A 112 -12.94 -7.35 -11.15
N GLU A 113 -13.24 -7.77 -9.92
CA GLU A 113 -14.60 -7.92 -9.41
C GLU A 113 -14.97 -6.86 -8.36
N LEU A 114 -13.97 -6.29 -7.64
CA LEU A 114 -14.20 -5.26 -6.63
C LEU A 114 -14.75 -3.99 -7.27
N ASP A 115 -15.97 -3.59 -6.87
CA ASP A 115 -16.71 -2.46 -7.40
C ASP A 115 -17.22 -1.48 -6.32
N MET A 116 -16.89 -1.74 -5.05
CA MET A 116 -17.22 -0.85 -3.95
C MET A 116 -16.47 0.50 -4.04
N PRO A 117 -17.07 1.61 -3.53
CA PRO A 117 -16.40 2.90 -3.49
C PRO A 117 -15.11 2.84 -2.68
N ALA A 118 -14.07 3.50 -3.19
CA ALA A 118 -12.78 3.55 -2.54
C ALA A 118 -12.18 4.96 -2.55
N LEU A 119 -11.55 5.35 -1.42
CA LEU A 119 -10.70 6.53 -1.36
C LEU A 119 -9.26 6.10 -1.13
N TRP A 120 -8.36 6.62 -1.95
CA TRP A 120 -6.93 6.39 -1.84
C TRP A 120 -6.21 7.69 -1.48
N LEU A 121 -5.59 7.68 -0.31
CA LEU A 121 -4.90 8.83 0.27
C LEU A 121 -3.39 8.65 0.21
N GLY A 122 -2.68 9.63 -0.31
CA GLY A 122 -1.22 9.66 -0.37
C GLY A 122 -0.64 11.03 -0.04
N PHE A 123 0.67 11.07 0.18
CA PHE A 123 1.41 12.26 0.57
C PHE A 123 2.64 12.46 -0.29
N SER A 124 2.96 13.72 -0.61
CA SER A 124 4.05 14.08 -1.51
C SER A 124 5.45 13.71 -0.99
N ASP A 125 5.58 13.51 0.32
CA ASP A 125 6.81 13.09 0.98
C ASP A 125 6.93 11.58 1.21
N ASP A 126 6.01 10.79 0.61
CA ASP A 126 6.11 9.33 0.58
C ASP A 126 6.85 8.87 -0.68
N GLU A 127 8.10 8.46 -0.50
CA GLU A 127 8.98 8.02 -1.59
C GLU A 127 8.57 6.64 -2.17
N ILE A 128 7.81 5.83 -1.40
CA ILE A 128 7.31 4.51 -1.81
C ILE A 128 5.96 4.65 -2.51
N ALA A 129 4.99 5.29 -1.84
CA ALA A 129 3.65 5.50 -2.35
C ALA A 129 3.51 6.86 -3.03
N ASN A 130 4.47 7.22 -3.86
CA ASN A 130 4.37 8.42 -4.69
C ASN A 130 3.19 8.33 -5.67
N SER A 131 2.78 9.46 -6.22
CA SER A 131 1.60 9.55 -7.08
C SER A 131 1.59 8.55 -8.24
N LYS A 132 2.75 8.31 -8.88
CA LYS A 132 2.88 7.35 -10.00
C LYS A 132 2.67 5.90 -9.55
N ASN A 133 3.19 5.54 -8.38
CA ASN A 133 3.03 4.21 -7.80
C ASN A 133 1.59 3.96 -7.31
N MET A 134 0.91 5.00 -6.81
CA MET A 134 -0.51 4.91 -6.49
C MET A 134 -1.32 4.64 -7.76
N ASP A 135 -1.11 5.40 -8.82
CA ASP A 135 -1.82 5.21 -10.10
C ASP A 135 -1.56 3.83 -10.71
N ASP A 136 -0.31 3.32 -10.57
CA ASP A 136 0.04 1.99 -11.05
C ASP A 136 -0.72 0.89 -10.29
N MET A 137 -0.94 1.06 -8.98
CA MET A 137 -1.71 0.12 -8.17
C MET A 137 -3.22 0.25 -8.39
N ILE A 138 -3.75 1.48 -8.47
CA ILE A 138 -5.19 1.73 -8.73
C ILE A 138 -5.65 1.03 -10.01
N ARG A 139 -4.83 1.04 -11.06
CA ARG A 139 -5.13 0.36 -12.33
C ARG A 139 -5.28 -1.16 -12.22
N VAL A 140 -4.84 -1.78 -11.13
CA VAL A 140 -5.05 -3.22 -10.90
C VAL A 140 -6.49 -3.52 -10.50
N PHE A 141 -7.16 -2.55 -9.85
CA PHE A 141 -8.56 -2.61 -9.43
C PHE A 141 -9.46 -2.05 -10.54
N SER A 142 -9.67 -2.82 -11.59
CA SER A 142 -10.24 -2.32 -12.87
C SER A 142 -11.68 -1.82 -12.79
N LYS A 143 -12.48 -2.29 -11.83
CA LYS A 143 -13.89 -1.89 -11.66
C LYS A 143 -14.12 -0.98 -10.44
N MET A 144 -13.17 -0.90 -9.52
CA MET A 144 -13.31 -0.12 -8.30
C MET A 144 -13.36 1.37 -8.61
N PRO A 145 -14.44 2.09 -8.23
CA PRO A 145 -14.50 3.55 -8.37
C PRO A 145 -13.61 4.20 -7.32
N VAL A 146 -12.39 4.56 -7.72
CA VAL A 146 -11.39 5.12 -6.81
C VAL A 146 -11.36 6.64 -6.89
N GLU A 147 -11.65 7.30 -5.76
CA GLU A 147 -11.29 8.68 -5.54
C GLU A 147 -9.83 8.74 -5.02
N LYS A 148 -8.94 9.41 -5.74
CA LYS A 148 -7.55 9.63 -5.31
C LYS A 148 -7.37 11.02 -4.74
N ARG A 149 -6.83 11.10 -3.52
CA ARG A 149 -6.40 12.37 -2.89
C ARG A 149 -4.91 12.30 -2.61
N PHE A 150 -4.20 13.34 -2.98
CA PHE A 150 -2.75 13.41 -2.82
C PHE A 150 -2.36 14.79 -2.29
N PHE A 151 -1.77 14.85 -1.09
CA PHE A 151 -1.56 16.08 -0.34
C PHE A 151 -0.09 16.34 -0.04
N GLU A 152 0.23 17.59 0.18
CA GLU A 152 1.47 17.99 0.83
C GLU A 152 1.29 17.99 2.35
N PRO A 153 2.26 17.49 3.16
CA PRO A 153 2.16 17.55 4.62
C PRO A 153 1.92 18.97 5.17
N LYS A 154 2.44 19.98 4.48
CA LYS A 154 2.27 21.39 4.84
C LYS A 154 0.83 21.86 4.84
N GLU A 155 -0.04 21.28 4.03
CA GLU A 155 -1.48 21.58 4.00
C GLU A 155 -2.15 21.27 5.36
N PHE A 156 -1.53 20.42 6.15
CA PHE A 156 -1.97 20.04 7.50
C PHE A 156 -1.10 20.67 8.61
N GLY A 157 -0.21 21.61 8.26
CA GLY A 157 0.72 22.21 9.22
C GLY A 157 1.82 21.25 9.71
N LEU A 158 2.10 20.18 8.98
CA LEU A 158 3.06 19.17 9.32
C LEU A 158 4.33 19.30 8.44
N ASN A 159 5.48 19.01 9.04
CA ASN A 159 6.75 18.96 8.29
C ASN A 159 6.89 17.67 7.47
N SER A 160 6.28 16.57 7.94
CA SER A 160 6.35 15.28 7.26
C SER A 160 5.25 14.34 7.76
N ILE A 161 4.72 13.52 6.83
CA ILE A 161 3.82 12.39 7.09
C ILE A 161 4.50 11.09 6.58
N GLY A 162 4.97 11.09 5.33
CA GLY A 162 5.64 9.95 4.71
C GLY A 162 4.79 8.69 4.69
N HIS A 163 5.46 7.54 4.60
CA HIS A 163 4.78 6.25 4.42
C HIS A 163 4.01 5.76 5.66
N MET A 164 4.52 6.05 6.88
CA MET A 164 4.06 5.37 8.10
C MET A 164 3.30 6.25 9.09
N ARG A 165 3.41 7.59 8.99
CA ARG A 165 3.00 8.44 10.11
C ARG A 165 1.54 8.85 10.13
N TYR A 166 0.76 8.54 9.10
CA TYR A 166 -0.66 8.86 9.09
C TYR A 166 -1.38 8.31 10.33
N PHE A 167 -1.09 7.08 10.73
CA PHE A 167 -1.70 6.44 11.90
C PHE A 167 -0.99 6.73 13.23
N SER A 168 0.02 7.59 13.22
CA SER A 168 0.74 7.98 14.43
C SER A 168 -0.11 8.89 15.32
N SER A 169 -0.19 8.59 16.61
CA SER A 169 -0.84 9.45 17.60
C SER A 169 -0.23 10.86 17.64
N ARG A 170 1.08 10.99 17.39
CA ARG A 170 1.77 12.29 17.32
C ARG A 170 1.30 13.11 16.12
N THR A 171 1.08 12.46 14.99
CA THR A 171 0.55 13.12 13.78
C THR A 171 -0.88 13.55 14.02
N ASN A 172 -1.72 12.67 14.56
CA ASN A 172 -3.12 12.98 14.87
C ASN A 172 -3.26 14.11 15.91
N ALA A 173 -2.40 14.15 16.93
CA ALA A 173 -2.41 15.22 17.91
C ALA A 173 -2.15 16.63 17.31
N LYS A 174 -1.35 16.68 16.22
CA LYS A 174 -1.03 17.94 15.51
C LYS A 174 -1.99 18.25 14.37
N ALA A 175 -2.55 17.24 13.74
CA ALA A 175 -3.40 17.35 12.56
C ALA A 175 -4.58 16.35 12.64
N PRO A 176 -5.51 16.55 13.60
CA PRO A 176 -6.65 15.65 13.81
C PRO A 176 -7.56 15.53 12.59
N GLN A 177 -7.58 16.56 11.73
CA GLN A 177 -8.32 16.56 10.47
C GLN A 177 -7.93 15.41 9.51
N LEU A 178 -6.75 14.84 9.65
CA LEU A 178 -6.35 13.67 8.85
C LEU A 178 -7.20 12.43 9.16
N TRP A 179 -7.39 12.12 10.43
CA TRP A 179 -8.25 11.01 10.84
C TRP A 179 -9.73 11.35 10.67
N GLN A 180 -10.09 12.63 10.91
CA GLN A 180 -11.45 13.10 10.68
C GLN A 180 -11.86 12.92 9.21
N MET A 181 -10.93 13.10 8.27
CA MET A 181 -11.17 12.84 6.85
C MET A 181 -11.61 11.39 6.59
N ALA A 182 -11.00 10.42 7.27
CA ALA A 182 -11.41 9.01 7.15
C ALA A 182 -12.82 8.80 7.73
N VAL A 183 -13.09 9.33 8.91
CA VAL A 183 -14.41 9.26 9.57
C VAL A 183 -15.49 9.89 8.68
N ASP A 184 -15.25 11.11 8.20
CA ASP A 184 -16.22 11.85 7.38
C ASP A 184 -16.47 11.18 6.02
N TRP A 185 -15.46 10.54 5.46
CA TRP A 185 -15.62 9.82 4.20
C TRP A 185 -16.40 8.53 4.42
N LEU A 186 -16.02 7.71 5.41
CA LEU A 186 -16.68 6.45 5.73
C LEU A 186 -18.15 6.64 6.13
N ALA A 187 -18.46 7.71 6.88
CA ALA A 187 -19.84 8.02 7.29
C ALA A 187 -20.80 8.36 6.12
N LYS A 188 -20.25 8.60 4.92
CA LYS A 188 -21.03 8.88 3.70
C LYS A 188 -21.21 7.65 2.81
N GLN A 189 -20.59 6.54 3.18
CA GLN A 189 -20.70 5.31 2.41
C GLN A 189 -21.93 4.51 2.82
N PRO A 190 -22.44 3.62 1.95
CA PRO A 190 -23.62 2.82 2.22
C PRO A 190 -23.49 1.94 3.45
#